data_15bfc7fc28fda05d6b67038205421d67
#
_entry.id   15bfc7fc28fda05d6b67038205421d67
#
_cell.length_a   1.000
_cell.length_b   1.000
_cell.length_c   1.000
_cell.angle_alpha   90.00
_cell.angle_beta   90.00
_cell.angle_gamma   90.00
#
_symmetry.space_group_name_H-M   'P 1'
#
loop_
_entity.id
_entity.type
_entity.pdbx_description
1 polymer ?
#
loop_
_entity_poly.entity_id
_entity_poly.type
_entity_poly.pdbx_seq_one_letter_code
_entity_poly.pdbx_strand_id
1 'polypeptide(L)'
;NLVEALAYLSTFSSHRVGAEGALVRIPIDEAEAAPGGAVIRARVVASGREQVIELEIVRGKANRARINRAQVRPREILGIVRTVVFAPEDLSLVRGDPSVRRSFLDDLATQLSPIHASVRSDFDRVARQRAALMKAAQASIRRGQSPDLSTLEIWDQQFAALSARITATRASIASRLEEPAARSYDDVADSPRHLRLAFDASVDRVIGTDPDNPASADLTDVEAQTQRMLAALTSVREKETERGVNLVGAHRDDLTL
;
A
#
# COMPACT_ATOMS: atom_id res chain seq x y z
N ASN A 1 -8.58 15.89 15.44
CA ASN A 1 -7.13 15.77 15.70
C ASN A 1 -6.76 14.53 16.55
N LEU A 2 -7.47 14.21 17.68
CA LEU A 2 -7.10 13.04 18.51
C LEU A 2 -7.34 11.71 17.77
N VAL A 3 -8.49 11.54 17.12
CA VAL A 3 -8.82 10.35 16.33
C VAL A 3 -7.80 10.18 15.20
N GLU A 4 -7.48 11.26 14.49
CA GLU A 4 -6.49 11.25 13.43
C GLU A 4 -5.08 10.89 13.92
N ALA A 5 -4.68 11.41 15.10
CA ALA A 5 -3.39 11.07 15.71
C ALA A 5 -3.30 9.58 16.07
N LEU A 6 -4.38 8.97 16.59
CA LEU A 6 -4.43 7.54 16.86
C LEU A 6 -4.38 6.71 15.58
N ALA A 7 -5.14 7.08 14.56
CA ALA A 7 -5.11 6.43 13.25
C ALA A 7 -3.69 6.51 12.63
N TYR A 8 -3.07 7.69 12.70
CA TYR A 8 -1.74 7.91 12.16
C TYR A 8 -0.66 7.06 12.85
N LEU A 9 -0.75 6.85 14.17
CA LEU A 9 0.17 5.96 14.89
C LEU A 9 0.08 4.49 14.43
N SER A 10 -1.05 4.07 13.88
CA SER A 10 -1.26 2.67 13.48
C SER A 10 -0.76 2.35 12.07
N THR A 11 -0.72 3.33 11.16
CA THR A 11 -0.45 3.10 9.73
C THR A 11 0.53 4.08 9.09
N PHE A 12 0.82 5.21 9.76
CA PHE A 12 1.48 6.41 9.19
C PHE A 12 0.74 6.97 7.98
N SER A 13 -0.56 6.74 7.93
CA SER A 13 -1.47 7.23 6.90
C SER A 13 -2.53 8.12 7.55
N SER A 14 -2.96 9.16 6.85
CA SER A 14 -4.10 9.98 7.27
C SER A 14 -5.22 9.80 6.26
N HIS A 15 -6.44 9.55 6.76
CA HIS A 15 -7.65 9.48 5.94
C HIS A 15 -8.07 10.84 5.36
N ARG A 16 -7.51 11.95 5.87
CA ARG A 16 -7.89 13.32 5.49
C ARG A 16 -6.88 14.02 4.60
N VAL A 17 -5.59 13.69 4.74
CA VAL A 17 -4.53 14.40 4.02
C VAL A 17 -3.54 13.43 3.40
N GLY A 18 -3.16 13.70 2.15
CA GLY A 18 -2.23 12.84 1.41
C GLY A 18 -0.74 13.11 1.70
N ALA A 19 -0.42 14.14 2.48
CA ALA A 19 0.97 14.51 2.78
C ALA A 19 1.14 14.84 4.28
N GLU A 20 2.17 14.25 4.90
CA GLU A 20 2.48 14.42 6.33
C GLU A 20 2.67 15.89 6.73
N GLY A 21 3.20 16.72 5.82
CA GLY A 21 3.39 18.15 6.08
C GLY A 21 2.10 18.92 6.39
N ALA A 22 0.93 18.39 5.98
CA ALA A 22 -0.37 18.98 6.28
C ALA A 22 -0.86 18.66 7.70
N LEU A 23 -0.25 17.67 8.38
CA LEU A 23 -0.52 17.38 9.80
C LEU A 23 0.16 18.38 10.74
N VAL A 24 1.09 19.16 10.23
CA VAL A 24 1.84 20.17 11.00
C VAL A 24 1.14 21.51 10.91
N ARG A 25 0.90 22.15 12.07
CA ARG A 25 0.28 23.48 12.16
C ARG A 25 1.03 24.48 11.26
N ILE A 26 0.28 25.27 10.50
CA ILE A 26 0.81 26.39 9.75
C ILE A 26 0.94 27.56 10.74
N PRO A 27 2.13 28.17 10.90
CA PRO A 27 2.29 29.38 11.69
C PRO A 27 1.39 30.50 11.16
N ILE A 28 0.76 31.27 12.04
CA ILE A 28 -0.09 32.40 11.64
C ILE A 28 0.77 33.63 11.33
N ASP A 29 1.92 33.77 11.99
CA ASP A 29 2.87 34.87 11.81
C ASP A 29 4.25 34.36 11.41
N GLU A 30 4.96 35.14 10.55
CA GLU A 30 6.35 34.85 10.16
C GLU A 30 7.33 34.87 11.34
N ALA A 31 7.01 35.54 12.45
CA ALA A 31 7.79 35.54 13.67
C ALA A 31 7.77 34.19 14.42
N GLU A 32 6.79 33.33 14.18
CA GLU A 32 6.72 31.95 14.69
C GLU A 32 7.44 30.93 13.78
N ALA A 33 8.24 31.39 12.83
CA ALA A 33 8.88 30.56 11.78
C ALA A 33 9.97 29.60 12.26
N ALA A 34 9.86 29.06 13.49
CA ALA A 34 10.56 27.85 13.85
C ALA A 34 10.04 26.68 12.98
N PRO A 35 10.88 25.73 12.56
CA PRO A 35 10.43 24.59 11.77
C PRO A 35 9.32 23.87 12.52
N GLY A 36 8.07 24.11 12.08
CA GLY A 36 6.89 23.58 12.75
C GLY A 36 6.91 22.06 12.72
N GLY A 37 6.57 21.44 13.85
CA GLY A 37 6.40 20.00 13.98
C GLY A 37 5.07 19.70 14.66
N ALA A 38 4.59 18.46 14.51
CA ALA A 38 3.51 17.91 15.31
C ALA A 38 4.07 16.75 16.15
N VAL A 39 3.67 16.69 17.42
CA VAL A 39 4.09 15.61 18.33
C VAL A 39 2.86 14.84 18.77
N ILE A 40 2.88 13.54 18.53
CA ILE A 40 1.89 12.60 19.06
C ILE A 40 2.56 11.85 20.21
N ARG A 41 1.95 11.90 21.38
CA ARG A 41 2.37 11.09 22.53
C ARG A 41 1.20 10.24 22.98
N ALA A 42 1.40 8.92 23.04
CA ALA A 42 0.39 7.96 23.43
C ALA A 42 0.94 7.01 24.51
N ARG A 43 0.10 6.72 25.51
CA ARG A 43 0.33 5.63 26.45
C ARG A 43 -0.53 4.45 26.02
N VAL A 44 0.10 3.32 25.76
CA VAL A 44 -0.55 2.10 25.29
C VAL A 44 -0.38 1.02 26.35
N VAL A 45 -1.48 0.39 26.75
CA VAL A 45 -1.48 -0.76 27.64
C VAL A 45 -1.99 -1.96 26.85
N ALA A 46 -1.13 -2.93 26.61
CA ALA A 46 -1.48 -4.14 25.88
C ALA A 46 -0.86 -5.37 26.58
N SER A 47 -1.66 -6.41 26.80
CA SER A 47 -1.22 -7.65 27.45
C SER A 47 -0.48 -7.43 28.80
N GLY A 48 -0.97 -6.47 29.59
CA GLY A 48 -0.38 -6.12 30.90
C GLY A 48 0.93 -5.33 30.84
N ARG A 49 1.37 -4.91 29.64
CA ARG A 49 2.58 -4.07 29.46
C ARG A 49 2.18 -2.66 29.07
N GLU A 50 2.77 -1.69 29.73
CA GLU A 50 2.62 -0.27 29.41
C GLU A 50 3.79 0.19 28.53
N GLN A 51 3.49 0.92 27.46
CA GLN A 51 4.47 1.56 26.60
C GLN A 51 4.06 3.01 26.34
N VAL A 52 5.03 3.91 26.37
CA VAL A 52 4.85 5.30 25.97
C VAL A 52 5.48 5.48 24.60
N ILE A 53 4.67 5.84 23.62
CA ILE A 53 5.09 6.10 22.24
C ILE A 53 5.10 7.61 22.04
N GLU A 54 6.17 8.12 21.46
CA GLU A 54 6.27 9.50 20.99
C GLU A 54 6.65 9.47 19.49
N LEU A 55 5.88 10.19 18.68
CA LEU A 55 6.16 10.40 17.26
C LEU A 55 6.19 11.90 16.99
N GLU A 56 7.30 12.38 16.49
CA GLU A 56 7.50 13.76 16.05
C GLU A 56 7.47 13.80 14.53
N ILE A 57 6.48 14.48 13.97
CA ILE A 57 6.32 14.73 12.55
C ILE A 57 6.98 16.08 12.25
N VAL A 58 8.02 16.07 11.42
CA VAL A 58 8.82 17.28 11.12
C VAL A 58 8.63 17.64 9.64
N ARG A 59 8.16 18.86 9.39
CA ARG A 59 7.97 19.33 8.01
C ARG A 59 9.28 19.31 7.23
N GLY A 60 9.31 18.59 6.10
CA GLY A 60 10.46 18.51 5.19
C GLY A 60 11.66 17.70 5.72
N LYS A 61 11.50 16.97 6.83
CA LYS A 61 12.52 16.09 7.40
C LYS A 61 11.93 14.74 7.75
N ALA A 62 12.81 13.76 8.00
CA ALA A 62 12.38 12.46 8.49
C ALA A 62 11.74 12.58 9.90
N ASN A 63 10.64 11.86 10.11
CA ASN A 63 9.99 11.75 11.41
C ASN A 63 10.92 11.10 12.44
N ARG A 64 10.72 11.44 13.71
CA ARG A 64 11.45 10.86 14.84
C ARG A 64 10.50 10.12 15.75
N ALA A 65 10.95 8.98 16.28
CA ALA A 65 10.13 8.17 17.16
C ALA A 65 10.89 7.77 18.42
N ARG A 66 10.13 7.59 19.51
CA ARG A 66 10.63 7.03 20.77
C ARG A 66 9.63 6.03 21.35
N ILE A 67 10.16 4.98 21.95
CA ILE A 67 9.40 4.04 22.77
C ILE A 67 10.01 4.05 24.15
N ASN A 68 9.23 4.36 25.19
CA ASN A 68 9.70 4.47 26.59
C ASN A 68 10.95 5.38 26.73
N ARG A 69 10.95 6.53 26.01
CA ARG A 69 12.03 7.51 25.92
C ARG A 69 13.26 7.06 25.09
N ALA A 70 13.39 5.78 24.75
CA ALA A 70 14.46 5.30 23.85
C ALA A 70 14.15 5.69 22.40
N GLN A 71 15.14 6.26 21.68
CA GLN A 71 14.98 6.60 20.28
C GLN A 71 14.94 5.31 19.44
N VAL A 72 13.94 5.23 18.54
CA VAL A 72 13.73 4.12 17.63
C VAL A 72 13.49 4.64 16.22
N ARG A 73 13.54 3.77 15.24
CA ARG A 73 13.10 4.13 13.88
C ARG A 73 11.57 4.25 13.86
N PRO A 74 10.97 5.26 13.18
CA PRO A 74 9.52 5.43 13.15
C PRO A 74 8.74 4.14 12.86
N ARG A 75 9.20 3.33 11.91
CA ARG A 75 8.57 2.05 11.56
C ARG A 75 8.46 1.03 12.71
N GLU A 76 9.26 1.17 13.76
CA GLU A 76 9.26 0.23 14.89
C GLU A 76 8.07 0.46 15.84
N ILE A 77 7.35 1.56 15.70
CA ILE A 77 6.09 1.78 16.43
C ILE A 77 4.87 1.18 15.74
N LEU A 78 4.97 0.82 14.45
CA LEU A 78 3.89 0.16 13.73
C LEU A 78 3.55 -1.18 14.38
N GLY A 79 2.25 -1.50 14.45
CA GLY A 79 1.74 -2.71 15.07
C GLY A 79 1.59 -2.67 16.60
N ILE A 80 2.15 -1.65 17.28
CA ILE A 80 1.93 -1.45 18.73
C ILE A 80 0.50 -0.94 18.98
N VAL A 81 0.07 0.03 18.17
CA VAL A 81 -1.31 0.56 18.18
C VAL A 81 -2.05 -0.03 16.98
N ARG A 82 -3.23 -0.57 17.22
CA ARG A 82 -4.15 -1.01 16.18
C ARG A 82 -5.44 -0.23 16.32
N THR A 83 -5.89 0.37 15.23
CA THR A 83 -7.09 1.22 15.25
C THR A 83 -8.04 0.80 14.13
N VAL A 84 -9.32 0.92 14.39
CA VAL A 84 -10.36 0.94 13.38
C VAL A 84 -11.02 2.30 13.48
N VAL A 85 -10.96 3.05 12.39
CA VAL A 85 -11.59 4.37 12.29
C VAL A 85 -12.66 4.28 11.21
N PHE A 86 -13.83 4.82 11.52
CA PHE A 86 -14.89 5.01 10.53
C PHE A 86 -15.09 6.52 10.31
N ALA A 87 -14.98 6.94 9.09
CA ALA A 87 -15.09 8.34 8.67
C ALA A 87 -15.96 8.47 7.40
N PRO A 88 -16.55 9.63 7.13
CA PRO A 88 -17.34 9.84 5.91
C PRO A 88 -16.55 9.56 4.62
N GLU A 89 -15.24 9.74 4.64
CA GLU A 89 -14.32 9.45 3.54
C GLU A 89 -14.30 7.96 3.15
N ASP A 90 -14.67 7.06 4.08
CA ASP A 90 -14.69 5.60 3.84
C ASP A 90 -15.78 5.18 2.83
N LEU A 91 -16.76 6.04 2.57
CA LEU A 91 -17.69 5.83 1.44
C LEU A 91 -16.96 5.73 0.09
N SER A 92 -15.76 6.27 0.01
CA SER A 92 -14.91 6.15 -1.17
C SER A 92 -14.37 4.73 -1.40
N LEU A 93 -14.42 3.83 -0.41
CA LEU A 93 -14.13 2.40 -0.62
C LEU A 93 -15.06 1.78 -1.66
N VAL A 94 -16.35 2.16 -1.61
CA VAL A 94 -17.36 1.62 -2.53
C VAL A 94 -17.40 2.39 -3.85
N ARG A 95 -17.30 3.73 -3.79
CA ARG A 95 -17.55 4.60 -4.94
C ARG A 95 -16.30 5.22 -5.55
N GLY A 96 -15.18 5.12 -4.86
CA GLY A 96 -13.93 5.78 -5.22
C GLY A 96 -13.03 4.95 -6.13
N ASP A 97 -11.85 5.50 -6.33
CA ASP A 97 -10.80 4.93 -7.15
C ASP A 97 -10.21 3.64 -6.54
N PRO A 98 -9.74 2.69 -7.35
CA PRO A 98 -9.03 1.49 -6.87
C PRO A 98 -7.86 1.76 -5.92
N SER A 99 -7.24 2.95 -5.99
CA SER A 99 -6.15 3.32 -5.08
C SER A 99 -6.61 3.40 -3.63
N VAL A 100 -7.87 3.82 -3.38
CA VAL A 100 -8.46 3.89 -2.03
C VAL A 100 -8.59 2.48 -1.44
N ARG A 101 -9.12 1.54 -2.22
CA ARG A 101 -9.28 0.14 -1.81
C ARG A 101 -7.93 -0.55 -1.57
N ARG A 102 -6.94 -0.28 -2.42
CA ARG A 102 -5.57 -0.75 -2.18
C ARG A 102 -4.98 -0.18 -0.89
N SER A 103 -5.14 1.12 -0.65
CA SER A 103 -4.65 1.75 0.59
C SER A 103 -5.32 1.15 1.82
N PHE A 104 -6.61 0.91 1.79
CA PHE A 104 -7.33 0.23 2.87
C PHE A 104 -6.74 -1.15 3.20
N LEU A 105 -6.52 -1.98 2.17
CA LEU A 105 -5.91 -3.30 2.36
C LEU A 105 -4.46 -3.20 2.89
N ASP A 106 -3.68 -2.25 2.40
CA ASP A 106 -2.30 -2.04 2.83
C ASP A 106 -2.20 -1.51 4.26
N ASP A 107 -3.10 -0.62 4.66
CA ASP A 107 -3.17 -0.09 6.03
C ASP A 107 -3.56 -1.21 7.01
N LEU A 108 -4.52 -2.05 6.65
CA LEU A 108 -4.88 -3.23 7.43
C LEU A 108 -3.73 -4.24 7.49
N ALA A 109 -3.07 -4.51 6.35
CA ALA A 109 -1.88 -5.36 6.29
C ALA A 109 -0.76 -4.86 7.21
N THR A 110 -0.53 -3.56 7.23
CA THR A 110 0.49 -2.91 8.08
C THR A 110 0.18 -3.07 9.56
N GLN A 111 -1.09 -2.94 9.96
CA GLN A 111 -1.52 -3.14 11.34
C GLN A 111 -1.41 -4.61 11.78
N LEU A 112 -1.68 -5.55 10.87
CA LEU A 112 -1.56 -6.99 11.14
C LEU A 112 -0.10 -7.47 11.12
N SER A 113 0.72 -6.92 10.21
CA SER A 113 2.11 -7.27 10.02
C SER A 113 2.94 -6.05 9.59
N PRO A 114 3.65 -5.39 10.51
CA PRO A 114 4.40 -4.15 10.24
C PRO A 114 5.44 -4.25 9.11
N ILE A 115 5.92 -5.47 8.82
CA ILE A 115 6.85 -5.70 7.70
C ILE A 115 6.24 -5.33 6.34
N HIS A 116 4.90 -5.34 6.23
CA HIS A 116 4.21 -4.96 5.01
C HIS A 116 4.54 -3.52 4.58
N ALA A 117 4.65 -2.60 5.53
CA ALA A 117 5.05 -1.22 5.24
C ALA A 117 6.42 -1.14 4.57
N SER A 118 7.38 -1.99 4.98
CA SER A 118 8.70 -2.05 4.34
C SER A 118 8.63 -2.62 2.93
N VAL A 119 7.87 -3.70 2.74
CA VAL A 119 7.66 -4.34 1.42
C VAL A 119 7.03 -3.35 0.45
N ARG A 120 6.01 -2.60 0.90
CA ARG A 120 5.36 -1.56 0.10
C ARG A 120 6.33 -0.43 -0.28
N SER A 121 7.11 0.07 0.68
CA SER A 121 8.12 1.12 0.42
C SER A 121 9.17 0.66 -0.59
N ASP A 122 9.65 -0.58 -0.49
CA ASP A 122 10.59 -1.17 -1.45
C ASP A 122 9.96 -1.33 -2.82
N PHE A 123 8.71 -1.80 -2.88
CA PHE A 123 7.95 -1.88 -4.13
C PHE A 123 7.83 -0.51 -4.81
N ASP A 124 7.42 0.52 -4.07
CA ASP A 124 7.27 1.87 -4.62
C ASP A 124 8.59 2.41 -5.17
N ARG A 125 9.71 2.11 -4.50
CA ARG A 125 11.04 2.49 -4.97
C ARG A 125 11.40 1.76 -6.28
N VAL A 126 11.22 0.44 -6.32
CA VAL A 126 11.50 -0.39 -7.51
C VAL A 126 10.58 -0.01 -8.66
N ALA A 127 9.29 0.20 -8.41
CA ALA A 127 8.31 0.60 -9.42
C ALA A 127 8.67 1.94 -10.06
N ARG A 128 9.14 2.92 -9.27
CA ARG A 128 9.62 4.21 -9.79
C ARG A 128 10.86 4.07 -10.65
N GLN A 129 11.85 3.26 -10.22
CA GLN A 129 13.07 3.04 -10.99
C GLN A 129 12.77 2.34 -12.33
N ARG A 130 11.93 1.30 -12.27
CA ARG A 130 11.49 0.60 -13.47
C ARG A 130 10.73 1.52 -14.43
N ALA A 131 9.80 2.34 -13.91
CA ALA A 131 9.06 3.31 -14.73
C ALA A 131 9.99 4.37 -15.35
N ALA A 132 11.03 4.81 -14.64
CA ALA A 132 12.02 5.74 -15.17
C ALA A 132 12.80 5.10 -16.35
N LEU A 133 13.19 3.82 -16.24
CA LEU A 133 13.82 3.08 -17.33
C LEU A 133 12.90 2.95 -18.54
N MET A 134 11.61 2.61 -18.33
CA MET A 134 10.62 2.54 -19.42
C MET A 134 10.43 3.89 -20.12
N LYS A 135 10.40 4.98 -19.33
CA LYS A 135 10.30 6.34 -19.88
C LYS A 135 11.52 6.74 -20.70
N ALA A 136 12.72 6.37 -20.25
CA ALA A 136 13.96 6.58 -21.01
C ALA A 136 13.98 5.78 -22.30
N ALA A 137 13.55 4.51 -22.27
CA ALA A 137 13.40 3.65 -23.43
C ALA A 137 12.40 4.23 -24.45
N GLN A 138 11.23 4.68 -24.02
CA GLN A 138 10.27 5.37 -24.86
C GLN A 138 10.88 6.61 -25.56
N ALA A 139 11.64 7.41 -24.83
CA ALA A 139 12.29 8.60 -25.38
C ALA A 139 13.36 8.23 -26.43
N SER A 140 14.08 7.11 -26.27
CA SER A 140 15.04 6.61 -27.26
C SER A 140 14.34 6.15 -28.52
N ILE A 141 13.26 5.37 -28.40
CA ILE A 141 12.45 4.90 -29.55
C ILE A 141 11.91 6.09 -30.35
N ARG A 142 11.37 7.11 -29.67
CA ARG A 142 10.87 8.33 -30.35
C ARG A 142 11.95 9.08 -31.14
N ARG A 143 13.22 8.91 -30.77
CA ARG A 143 14.37 9.47 -31.50
C ARG A 143 14.92 8.53 -32.58
N GLY A 144 14.28 7.39 -32.82
CA GLY A 144 14.76 6.37 -33.74
C GLY A 144 15.99 5.62 -33.26
N GLN A 145 16.25 5.58 -31.96
CA GLN A 145 17.38 4.92 -31.33
C GLN A 145 16.92 3.62 -30.63
N SER A 146 17.79 2.62 -30.59
CA SER A 146 17.54 1.42 -29.79
C SER A 146 17.58 1.76 -28.29
N PRO A 147 16.56 1.37 -27.49
CA PRO A 147 16.58 1.61 -26.07
C PRO A 147 17.61 0.72 -25.36
N ASP A 148 18.27 1.25 -24.34
CA ASP A 148 19.08 0.45 -23.42
C ASP A 148 18.17 -0.15 -22.33
N LEU A 149 18.00 -1.47 -22.38
CA LEU A 149 17.22 -2.26 -21.43
C LEU A 149 18.09 -3.27 -20.66
N SER A 150 19.42 -3.08 -20.65
CA SER A 150 20.36 -4.03 -20.06
C SER A 150 20.13 -4.34 -18.60
N THR A 151 19.57 -3.39 -17.84
CA THR A 151 19.25 -3.56 -16.41
C THR A 151 17.80 -3.96 -16.14
N LEU A 152 16.96 -4.05 -17.17
CA LEU A 152 15.54 -4.27 -17.03
C LEU A 152 15.21 -5.59 -16.30
N GLU A 153 15.93 -6.65 -16.63
CA GLU A 153 15.69 -7.97 -16.02
C GLU A 153 15.89 -7.95 -14.49
N ILE A 154 16.89 -7.22 -14.01
CA ILE A 154 17.13 -7.07 -12.56
C ILE A 154 15.95 -6.36 -11.89
N TRP A 155 15.43 -5.31 -12.54
CA TRP A 155 14.26 -4.59 -12.03
C TRP A 155 12.99 -5.41 -12.12
N ASP A 156 12.80 -6.20 -13.18
CA ASP A 156 11.66 -7.11 -13.36
C ASP A 156 11.63 -8.17 -12.25
N GLN A 157 12.76 -8.78 -11.91
CA GLN A 157 12.85 -9.76 -10.82
C GLN A 157 12.46 -9.15 -9.47
N GLN A 158 13.02 -7.98 -9.12
CA GLN A 158 12.68 -7.31 -7.86
C GLN A 158 11.22 -6.86 -7.84
N PHE A 159 10.74 -6.30 -8.95
CA PHE A 159 9.36 -5.84 -9.08
C PHE A 159 8.36 -6.99 -8.95
N ALA A 160 8.62 -8.12 -9.61
CA ALA A 160 7.77 -9.30 -9.56
C ALA A 160 7.69 -9.88 -8.13
N ALA A 161 8.83 -10.07 -7.48
CA ALA A 161 8.88 -10.62 -6.11
C ALA A 161 8.14 -9.73 -5.11
N LEU A 162 8.31 -8.40 -5.19
CA LEU A 162 7.63 -7.45 -4.30
C LEU A 162 6.14 -7.34 -4.63
N SER A 163 5.76 -7.34 -5.91
CA SER A 163 4.35 -7.38 -6.34
C SER A 163 3.65 -8.62 -5.80
N ALA A 164 4.23 -9.80 -5.99
CA ALA A 164 3.67 -11.06 -5.53
C ALA A 164 3.41 -11.07 -4.02
N ARG A 165 4.34 -10.56 -3.22
CA ARG A 165 4.18 -10.46 -1.76
C ARG A 165 3.03 -9.52 -1.36
N ILE A 166 2.88 -8.38 -2.02
CA ILE A 166 1.80 -7.43 -1.75
C ILE A 166 0.46 -8.04 -2.17
N THR A 167 0.38 -8.58 -3.40
CA THR A 167 -0.82 -9.25 -3.94
C THR A 167 -1.28 -10.38 -3.04
N ALA A 168 -0.36 -11.26 -2.62
CA ALA A 168 -0.66 -12.38 -1.72
C ALA A 168 -1.21 -11.92 -0.37
N THR A 169 -0.60 -10.87 0.21
CA THR A 169 -1.06 -10.30 1.49
C THR A 169 -2.46 -9.71 1.35
N ARG A 170 -2.72 -8.92 0.30
CA ARG A 170 -4.03 -8.31 0.04
C ARG A 170 -5.10 -9.35 -0.24
N ALA A 171 -4.81 -10.36 -1.05
CA ALA A 171 -5.72 -11.45 -1.36
C ALA A 171 -6.11 -12.24 -0.09
N SER A 172 -5.14 -12.57 0.76
CA SER A 172 -5.38 -13.21 2.05
C SER A 172 -6.28 -12.37 2.97
N ILE A 173 -6.08 -11.04 3.01
CA ILE A 173 -6.90 -10.13 3.81
C ILE A 173 -8.31 -10.05 3.23
N ALA A 174 -8.45 -9.89 1.91
CA ALA A 174 -9.76 -9.83 1.25
C ALA A 174 -10.59 -11.08 1.53
N SER A 175 -9.99 -12.27 1.40
CA SER A 175 -10.63 -13.55 1.72
C SER A 175 -11.06 -13.64 3.19
N ARG A 176 -10.23 -13.18 4.13
CA ARG A 176 -10.58 -13.19 5.58
C ARG A 176 -11.64 -12.16 5.94
N LEU A 177 -11.79 -11.08 5.18
CA LEU A 177 -12.79 -10.05 5.40
C LEU A 177 -14.16 -10.43 4.81
N GLU A 178 -14.22 -11.32 3.82
CA GLU A 178 -15.45 -11.61 3.06
C GLU A 178 -16.60 -12.03 3.97
N GLU A 179 -16.42 -13.07 4.78
CA GLU A 179 -17.48 -13.57 5.65
C GLU A 179 -17.90 -12.56 6.74
N PRO A 180 -16.98 -11.92 7.50
CA PRO A 180 -17.37 -10.88 8.46
C PRO A 180 -18.09 -9.69 7.84
N ALA A 181 -17.66 -9.24 6.66
CA ALA A 181 -18.27 -8.14 5.96
C ALA A 181 -19.68 -8.51 5.43
N ALA A 182 -19.84 -9.70 4.88
CA ALA A 182 -21.14 -10.21 4.43
C ALA A 182 -22.13 -10.29 5.58
N ARG A 183 -21.75 -10.84 6.73
CA ARG A 183 -22.59 -10.89 7.93
C ARG A 183 -22.99 -9.50 8.42
N SER A 184 -22.03 -8.59 8.55
CA SER A 184 -22.32 -7.22 8.99
C SER A 184 -23.20 -6.46 8.01
N TYR A 185 -23.09 -6.75 6.71
CA TYR A 185 -23.96 -6.18 5.70
C TYR A 185 -25.39 -6.72 5.83
N ASP A 186 -25.57 -8.03 5.98
CA ASP A 186 -26.88 -8.68 6.14
C ASP A 186 -27.59 -8.20 7.42
N ASP A 187 -26.85 -7.88 8.48
CA ASP A 187 -27.40 -7.34 9.74
C ASP A 187 -27.98 -5.92 9.58
N VAL A 188 -27.55 -5.17 8.57
CA VAL A 188 -27.95 -3.75 8.36
C VAL A 188 -28.83 -3.55 7.13
N ALA A 189 -28.69 -4.42 6.13
CA ALA A 189 -29.40 -4.28 4.86
C ALA A 189 -30.81 -4.88 4.91
N ASP A 190 -31.83 -4.09 4.55
CA ASP A 190 -33.21 -4.55 4.41
C ASP A 190 -33.48 -5.40 3.15
N SER A 191 -32.42 -5.82 2.44
CA SER A 191 -32.51 -6.50 1.15
C SER A 191 -31.69 -7.79 1.14
N PRO A 192 -32.16 -8.88 0.51
CA PRO A 192 -31.43 -10.16 0.44
C PRO A 192 -30.25 -10.10 -0.55
N ARG A 193 -29.50 -9.01 -0.57
CA ARG A 193 -28.28 -8.86 -1.36
C ARG A 193 -27.10 -9.22 -0.49
N HIS A 194 -26.35 -10.23 -0.93
CA HIS A 194 -25.14 -10.66 -0.23
C HIS A 194 -23.96 -9.84 -0.71
N LEU A 195 -23.23 -9.23 0.25
CA LEU A 195 -21.94 -8.61 -0.04
C LEU A 195 -20.93 -9.69 -0.38
N ARG A 196 -20.19 -9.50 -1.46
CA ARG A 196 -19.04 -10.32 -1.83
C ARG A 196 -17.81 -9.45 -1.99
N LEU A 197 -16.67 -9.95 -1.56
CA LEU A 197 -15.37 -9.32 -1.75
C LEU A 197 -14.55 -10.17 -2.71
N ALA A 198 -14.25 -9.66 -3.89
CA ALA A 198 -13.38 -10.33 -4.85
C ALA A 198 -12.10 -9.53 -5.06
N PHE A 199 -10.96 -10.15 -4.82
CA PHE A 199 -9.66 -9.51 -5.10
C PHE A 199 -9.29 -9.77 -6.55
N ASP A 200 -9.08 -8.68 -7.30
CA ASP A 200 -8.73 -8.68 -8.72
C ASP A 200 -7.24 -8.37 -8.89
N ALA A 201 -6.45 -9.40 -9.11
CA ALA A 201 -5.02 -9.27 -9.37
C ALA A 201 -4.77 -8.81 -10.82
N SER A 202 -3.96 -7.79 -10.99
CA SER A 202 -3.64 -7.25 -12.31
C SER A 202 -2.94 -8.26 -13.22
N VAL A 203 -2.25 -9.25 -12.66
CA VAL A 203 -1.61 -10.32 -13.39
C VAL A 203 -2.63 -11.20 -14.12
N ASP A 204 -3.79 -11.46 -13.51
CA ASP A 204 -4.85 -12.29 -14.09
C ASP A 204 -5.48 -11.64 -15.32
N ARG A 205 -5.54 -10.30 -15.34
CA ARG A 205 -6.03 -9.54 -16.51
C ARG A 205 -5.08 -9.59 -17.71
N VAL A 206 -3.81 -9.91 -17.47
CA VAL A 206 -2.77 -9.93 -18.51
C VAL A 206 -2.56 -11.33 -19.10
N ILE A 207 -2.40 -12.33 -18.24
CA ILE A 207 -2.07 -13.70 -18.64
C ILE A 207 -3.22 -14.69 -18.42
N GLY A 208 -4.34 -14.24 -17.85
CA GLY A 208 -5.46 -15.10 -17.47
C GLY A 208 -5.18 -15.97 -16.25
N THR A 209 -6.20 -16.69 -15.81
CA THR A 209 -6.09 -17.81 -14.88
C THR A 209 -6.13 -19.09 -15.71
N ASP A 210 -5.21 -20.01 -15.45
CA ASP A 210 -5.21 -21.31 -16.11
C ASP A 210 -6.26 -22.21 -15.44
N PRO A 211 -7.36 -22.57 -16.11
CA PRO A 211 -8.40 -23.40 -15.51
C PRO A 211 -7.93 -24.81 -15.20
N ASP A 212 -6.88 -25.31 -15.85
CA ASP A 212 -6.33 -26.64 -15.64
C ASP A 212 -5.25 -26.66 -14.54
N ASN A 213 -4.82 -25.49 -14.05
CA ASN A 213 -3.84 -25.34 -12.98
C ASN A 213 -4.44 -24.59 -11.77
N PRO A 214 -5.01 -25.29 -10.77
CA PRO A 214 -5.59 -24.69 -9.57
C PRO A 214 -4.61 -23.80 -8.79
N ALA A 215 -3.31 -24.08 -8.87
CA ALA A 215 -2.28 -23.25 -8.22
C ALA A 215 -2.17 -21.85 -8.87
N SER A 216 -2.60 -21.69 -10.12
CA SER A 216 -2.65 -20.38 -10.77
C SER A 216 -3.68 -19.45 -10.13
N ALA A 217 -4.72 -20.01 -9.51
CA ALA A 217 -5.76 -19.29 -8.80
C ALA A 217 -5.41 -18.97 -7.32
N ASP A 218 -4.39 -19.63 -6.76
CA ASP A 218 -3.93 -19.33 -5.40
C ASP A 218 -3.06 -18.08 -5.40
N LEU A 219 -3.70 -16.95 -5.16
CA LEU A 219 -3.02 -15.67 -5.04
C LEU A 219 -2.14 -15.56 -3.80
N THR A 220 -2.21 -16.51 -2.85
CA THR A 220 -1.41 -16.48 -1.61
C THR A 220 -0.06 -17.18 -1.74
N ASP A 221 0.15 -17.99 -2.77
CA ASP A 221 1.45 -18.60 -3.10
C ASP A 221 2.36 -17.55 -3.75
N VAL A 222 3.26 -16.98 -2.95
CA VAL A 222 4.16 -15.91 -3.37
C VAL A 222 5.11 -16.35 -4.49
N GLU A 223 5.60 -17.59 -4.45
CA GLU A 223 6.54 -18.09 -5.48
C GLU A 223 5.82 -18.24 -6.83
N ALA A 224 4.68 -18.91 -6.83
CA ALA A 224 3.86 -19.06 -8.04
C ALA A 224 3.45 -17.68 -8.61
N GLN A 225 3.04 -16.74 -7.75
CA GLN A 225 2.68 -15.38 -8.18
C GLN A 225 3.89 -14.59 -8.70
N THR A 226 5.10 -14.83 -8.17
CA THR A 226 6.32 -14.20 -8.71
C THR A 226 6.58 -14.67 -10.14
N GLN A 227 6.47 -15.95 -10.42
CA GLN A 227 6.67 -16.50 -11.76
C GLN A 227 5.59 -16.00 -12.73
N ARG A 228 4.33 -15.96 -12.29
CA ARG A 228 3.23 -15.39 -13.09
C ARG A 228 3.46 -13.91 -13.40
N MET A 229 3.93 -13.13 -12.44
CA MET A 229 4.24 -11.73 -12.64
C MET A 229 5.37 -11.53 -13.66
N LEU A 230 6.43 -12.36 -13.62
CA LEU A 230 7.51 -12.32 -14.61
C LEU A 230 7.01 -12.65 -16.02
N ALA A 231 6.12 -13.65 -16.16
CA ALA A 231 5.49 -13.96 -17.42
C ALA A 231 4.63 -12.81 -17.93
N ALA A 232 3.84 -12.18 -17.06
CA ALA A 232 3.03 -11.01 -17.41
C ALA A 232 3.89 -9.82 -17.84
N LEU A 233 4.98 -9.51 -17.12
CA LEU A 233 5.93 -8.44 -17.49
C LEU A 233 6.54 -8.68 -18.86
N THR A 234 6.88 -9.93 -19.16
CA THR A 234 7.41 -10.31 -20.47
C THR A 234 6.39 -10.08 -21.58
N SER A 235 5.12 -10.45 -21.35
CA SER A 235 4.06 -10.32 -22.36
C SER A 235 3.66 -8.87 -22.65
N VAL A 236 3.79 -7.96 -21.66
CA VAL A 236 3.44 -6.53 -21.84
C VAL A 236 4.64 -5.64 -22.15
N ARG A 237 5.85 -6.16 -22.20
CA ARG A 237 7.11 -5.40 -22.29
C ARG A 237 7.12 -4.38 -23.43
N GLU A 238 6.72 -4.78 -24.62
CA GLU A 238 6.66 -3.88 -25.76
C GLU A 238 5.74 -2.69 -25.51
N LYS A 239 4.51 -2.97 -25.04
CA LYS A 239 3.52 -1.94 -24.73
C LYS A 239 3.97 -1.01 -23.59
N GLU A 240 4.66 -1.55 -22.58
CA GLU A 240 5.22 -0.78 -21.48
C GLU A 240 6.32 0.16 -21.96
N THR A 241 7.19 -0.33 -22.84
CA THR A 241 8.27 0.46 -23.46
C THR A 241 7.71 1.56 -24.34
N GLU A 242 6.70 1.26 -25.16
CA GLU A 242 6.03 2.27 -26.00
C GLU A 242 5.34 3.36 -25.18
N ARG A 243 4.71 2.99 -24.06
CA ARG A 243 3.94 3.91 -23.22
C ARG A 243 4.78 4.58 -22.13
N GLY A 244 5.96 4.05 -21.81
CA GLY A 244 6.85 4.56 -20.77
C GLY A 244 6.30 4.37 -19.35
N VAL A 245 5.47 3.34 -19.08
CA VAL A 245 4.80 3.12 -17.80
C VAL A 245 4.70 1.64 -17.45
N ASN A 246 4.58 1.32 -16.16
CA ASN A 246 4.27 -0.03 -15.70
C ASN A 246 2.77 -0.33 -15.92
N LEU A 247 2.45 -1.38 -16.67
CA LEU A 247 1.07 -1.75 -17.02
C LEU A 247 0.49 -2.85 -16.12
N VAL A 248 1.33 -3.64 -15.48
CA VAL A 248 0.96 -4.73 -14.55
C VAL A 248 1.73 -4.57 -13.24
N GLY A 249 1.22 -5.13 -12.15
CA GLY A 249 1.86 -5.12 -10.82
C GLY A 249 0.89 -4.72 -9.71
N ALA A 250 1.31 -4.85 -8.45
CA ALA A 250 0.48 -4.61 -7.26
C ALA A 250 -0.19 -3.23 -7.21
N HIS A 251 0.37 -2.22 -7.89
CA HIS A 251 -0.23 -0.88 -8.03
C HIS A 251 -1.44 -0.84 -8.97
N ARG A 252 -1.72 -1.92 -9.68
CA ARG A 252 -2.85 -2.08 -10.61
C ARG A 252 -3.91 -3.05 -10.12
N ASP A 253 -3.68 -3.75 -9.00
CA ASP A 253 -4.68 -4.63 -8.39
C ASP A 253 -5.89 -3.84 -7.90
N ASP A 254 -7.02 -4.54 -7.71
CA ASP A 254 -8.25 -3.96 -7.17
C ASP A 254 -8.96 -4.92 -6.20
N LEU A 255 -9.92 -4.38 -5.44
CA LEU A 255 -10.89 -5.10 -4.65
C LEU A 255 -12.28 -4.74 -5.15
N THR A 256 -13.05 -5.72 -5.60
CA THR A 256 -14.44 -5.55 -6.01
C THR A 256 -15.37 -5.87 -4.83
N LEU A 257 -16.39 -5.02 -4.66
CA LEU A 257 -17.41 -5.08 -3.62
C LEU A 257 -18.76 -5.40 -4.21
#